data_bab78258e259f452522d824fea669a5d
#
_entry.id   bab78258e259f452522d824fea669a5d
#
_cell.length_a   1.000
_cell.length_b   1.000
_cell.length_c   1.000
_cell.angle_alpha   90.00
_cell.angle_beta   90.00
_cell.angle_gamma   90.00
#
_symmetry.space_group_name_H-M   'P 1'
#
loop_
_entity.id
_entity.type
_entity.pdbx_description
1 polymer ?
#
loop_
_entity_poly.entity_id
_entity_poly.type
_entity_poly.pdbx_seq_one_letter_code
_entity_poly.pdbx_strand_id
1 'polypeptide(L)'
;MKTTILFTSTILLATSLIAADSSPKDLVIAAAKKLGEKPNYSWKTTTVVPESAQFKPGPSEGTTGKDGITYVTFSFGDNTTPIYLKGDKAVAEVDGAWQTREELDGDEGPGRFLSFIIRNFKAPVAQAEELAGAAKELKKDGDSYASDLTDEGAKAQFRWGNVTNPKGSVKFWVKDGQLAKLQFKLTGKVDFNGNEIDVDRDTTVEVKDVGTTKIEVPEAAMKKLVPPPKPAAK
;
A
#
# COMPACT_ATOMS: atom_id res chain seq x y z
N MET A 1 -7.67 52.82 58.94
CA MET A 1 -7.32 52.41 57.56
C MET A 1 -7.88 51.01 57.38
N LYS A 2 -8.91 50.87 56.55
CA LYS A 2 -9.57 49.56 56.27
C LYS A 2 -9.11 49.15 54.84
N THR A 3 -8.31 48.06 54.76
CA THR A 3 -7.84 47.52 53.53
C THR A 3 -8.82 46.48 53.01
N THR A 4 -9.51 46.75 51.88
CA THR A 4 -10.44 45.82 51.24
C THR A 4 -9.65 45.00 50.25
N ILE A 5 -9.61 43.67 50.44
CA ILE A 5 -8.98 42.71 49.50
C ILE A 5 -10.09 42.24 48.56
N LEU A 6 -9.95 42.57 47.26
CA LEU A 6 -10.81 42.04 46.20
C LEU A 6 -10.27 40.64 45.79
N PHE A 7 -11.09 39.62 45.97
CA PHE A 7 -10.85 38.29 45.42
C PHE A 7 -11.43 38.25 43.98
N THR A 8 -10.56 38.17 42.99
CA THR A 8 -10.95 37.96 41.63
C THR A 8 -11.00 36.45 41.34
N SER A 9 -12.20 35.90 41.27
CA SER A 9 -12.41 34.47 40.92
C SER A 9 -12.27 34.31 39.40
N THR A 10 -11.20 33.67 38.97
CA THR A 10 -10.99 33.27 37.58
C THR A 10 -11.77 31.97 37.35
N ILE A 11 -12.88 32.06 36.60
CA ILE A 11 -13.63 30.89 36.11
C ILE A 11 -12.85 30.28 34.95
N LEU A 12 -12.19 29.14 35.15
CA LEU A 12 -11.71 28.30 34.09
C LEU A 12 -12.90 27.64 33.40
N LEU A 13 -13.25 28.12 32.21
CA LEU A 13 -14.11 27.36 31.28
C LEU A 13 -13.28 26.18 30.76
N ALA A 14 -13.53 25.00 31.33
CA ALA A 14 -13.10 23.74 30.70
C ALA A 14 -13.96 23.51 29.44
N THR A 15 -13.46 23.90 28.29
CA THR A 15 -14.00 23.44 27.01
C THR A 15 -13.71 21.94 26.90
N SER A 16 -14.70 21.11 27.21
CA SER A 16 -14.72 19.71 26.86
C SER A 16 -14.74 19.65 25.32
N LEU A 17 -13.57 19.38 24.69
CA LEU A 17 -13.55 18.91 23.33
C LEU A 17 -14.35 17.59 23.32
N ILE A 18 -15.55 17.64 22.78
CA ILE A 18 -16.27 16.44 22.35
C ILE A 18 -15.41 15.90 21.22
N ALA A 19 -14.55 14.90 21.51
CA ALA A 19 -13.95 14.07 20.50
C ALA A 19 -15.12 13.42 19.77
N ALA A 20 -15.42 13.87 18.56
CA ALA A 20 -16.32 13.16 17.67
C ALA A 20 -15.79 11.74 17.59
N ASP A 21 -16.61 10.74 17.97
CA ASP A 21 -16.25 9.34 17.89
C ASP A 21 -15.94 9.02 16.42
N SER A 22 -14.65 9.07 16.06
CA SER A 22 -14.19 8.74 14.72
C SER A 22 -14.53 7.28 14.46
N SER A 23 -15.19 7.01 13.34
CA SER A 23 -15.52 5.63 12.98
C SER A 23 -14.23 4.80 12.85
N PRO A 24 -14.29 3.47 13.09
CA PRO A 24 -13.14 2.60 12.87
C PRO A 24 -12.51 2.76 11.50
N LYS A 25 -13.31 3.05 10.47
CA LYS A 25 -12.85 3.36 9.11
C LYS A 25 -12.02 4.65 9.06
N ASP A 26 -12.50 5.71 9.70
CA ASP A 26 -11.79 6.99 9.74
C ASP A 26 -10.47 6.86 10.51
N LEU A 27 -10.45 6.08 11.60
CA LEU A 27 -9.23 5.79 12.35
C LEU A 27 -8.18 5.07 11.51
N VAL A 28 -8.59 4.07 10.73
CA VAL A 28 -7.67 3.33 9.84
C VAL A 28 -7.14 4.24 8.72
N ILE A 29 -8.01 5.03 8.09
CA ILE A 29 -7.61 5.98 7.03
C ILE A 29 -6.66 7.05 7.60
N ALA A 30 -6.97 7.61 8.76
CA ALA A 30 -6.11 8.57 9.43
C ALA A 30 -4.74 7.97 9.79
N ALA A 31 -4.71 6.71 10.25
CA ALA A 31 -3.48 5.99 10.56
C ALA A 31 -2.62 5.73 9.32
N ALA A 32 -3.24 5.38 8.18
CA ALA A 32 -2.55 5.25 6.90
C ALA A 32 -1.96 6.58 6.44
N LYS A 33 -2.72 7.67 6.47
CA LYS A 33 -2.26 9.02 6.13
C LYS A 33 -1.09 9.46 7.02
N LYS A 34 -1.19 9.24 8.34
CA LYS A 34 -0.11 9.57 9.29
C LYS A 34 1.19 8.79 9.00
N LEU A 35 1.10 7.56 8.50
CA LEU A 35 2.26 6.83 7.99
C LEU A 35 2.82 7.50 6.73
N GLY A 36 1.96 7.91 5.79
CA GLY A 36 2.35 8.61 4.57
C GLY A 36 3.04 9.96 4.79
N GLU A 37 2.79 10.62 5.93
CA GLU A 37 3.44 11.87 6.34
C GLU A 37 4.87 11.66 6.88
N LYS A 38 5.28 10.40 7.14
CA LYS A 38 6.62 10.12 7.64
C LYS A 38 7.67 10.34 6.56
N PRO A 39 8.92 10.71 6.96
CA PRO A 39 9.99 10.93 6.00
C PRO A 39 10.27 9.71 5.13
N ASN A 40 10.12 8.53 5.70
CA ASN A 40 10.32 7.25 5.04
C ASN A 40 9.78 6.12 5.91
N TYR A 41 9.57 4.97 5.31
CA TYR A 41 9.29 3.70 5.97
C TYR A 41 9.59 2.54 5.02
N SER A 42 9.88 1.37 5.56
CA SER A 42 9.99 0.11 4.81
C SER A 42 8.80 -0.78 5.11
N TRP A 43 8.60 -1.80 4.28
CA TRP A 43 7.60 -2.84 4.52
C TRP A 43 8.04 -4.16 3.89
N LYS A 44 7.42 -5.23 4.40
CA LYS A 44 7.50 -6.56 3.81
C LYS A 44 6.10 -7.06 3.51
N THR A 45 5.90 -7.60 2.31
CA THR A 45 4.67 -8.26 1.88
C THR A 45 4.92 -9.76 1.79
N THR A 46 4.04 -10.54 2.39
CA THR A 46 4.03 -12.01 2.29
C THR A 46 2.65 -12.45 1.84
N THR A 47 2.58 -13.30 0.83
CA THR A 47 1.33 -13.88 0.35
C THR A 47 1.36 -15.39 0.53
N VAL A 48 0.38 -15.91 1.22
CA VAL A 48 0.17 -17.34 1.41
C VAL A 48 -0.92 -17.79 0.44
N VAL A 49 -0.66 -18.87 -0.26
CA VAL A 49 -1.60 -19.53 -1.19
C VAL A 49 -1.63 -21.02 -0.87
N PRO A 50 -2.68 -21.77 -1.27
CA PRO A 50 -2.70 -23.23 -1.14
C PRO A 50 -1.52 -23.92 -1.84
N GLU A 51 -1.14 -25.09 -1.37
CA GLU A 51 -0.05 -25.86 -2.00
C GLU A 51 -0.35 -26.20 -3.47
N SER A 52 -1.62 -26.39 -3.81
CA SER A 52 -2.11 -26.64 -5.16
C SER A 52 -2.09 -25.44 -6.09
N ALA A 53 -1.80 -24.23 -5.59
CA ALA A 53 -1.77 -23.03 -6.42
C ALA A 53 -0.68 -23.11 -7.50
N GLN A 54 -1.07 -22.84 -8.74
CA GLN A 54 -0.13 -22.86 -9.88
C GLN A 54 0.93 -21.75 -9.79
N PHE A 55 0.56 -20.64 -9.14
CA PHE A 55 1.45 -19.50 -8.92
C PHE A 55 1.63 -19.25 -7.43
N LYS A 56 2.87 -19.26 -6.98
CA LYS A 56 3.26 -18.97 -5.59
C LYS A 56 4.12 -17.72 -5.58
N PRO A 57 3.52 -16.55 -5.23
CA PRO A 57 4.30 -15.31 -5.16
C PRO A 57 5.33 -15.40 -4.05
N GLY A 58 6.56 -15.00 -4.33
CA GLY A 58 7.58 -14.80 -3.33
C GLY A 58 7.28 -13.56 -2.46
N PRO A 59 7.99 -13.39 -1.34
CA PRO A 59 7.89 -12.17 -0.55
C PRO A 59 8.39 -10.98 -1.37
N SER A 60 7.81 -9.82 -1.14
CA SER A 60 8.31 -8.56 -1.67
C SER A 60 8.66 -7.62 -0.53
N GLU A 61 9.69 -6.82 -0.71
CA GLU A 61 10.12 -5.79 0.23
C GLU A 61 10.16 -4.45 -0.45
N GLY A 62 9.84 -3.41 0.28
CA GLY A 62 9.83 -2.08 -0.28
C GLY A 62 10.16 -1.00 0.74
N THR A 63 10.46 0.19 0.22
CA THR A 63 10.76 1.39 0.99
C THR A 63 10.18 2.60 0.28
N THR A 64 9.50 3.48 1.01
CA THR A 64 9.01 4.76 0.49
C THR A 64 9.77 5.90 1.14
N GLY A 65 10.28 6.83 0.34
CA GLY A 65 10.99 8.03 0.79
C GLY A 65 10.13 9.30 0.72
N LYS A 66 10.59 10.34 1.41
CA LYS A 66 9.92 11.65 1.49
C LYS A 66 9.79 12.36 0.14
N ASP A 67 10.69 12.07 -0.79
CA ASP A 67 10.70 12.62 -2.15
C ASP A 67 9.69 11.95 -3.10
N GLY A 68 8.86 11.04 -2.53
CA GLY A 68 7.86 10.28 -3.27
C GLY A 68 8.44 9.12 -4.09
N ILE A 69 9.73 8.82 -3.92
CA ILE A 69 10.33 7.65 -4.54
C ILE A 69 9.98 6.43 -3.69
N THR A 70 9.54 5.38 -4.34
CA THR A 70 9.30 4.06 -3.76
C THR A 70 10.23 3.07 -4.44
N TYR A 71 10.98 2.33 -3.64
CA TYR A 71 11.72 1.14 -4.05
C TYR A 71 10.92 -0.09 -3.67
N VAL A 72 10.85 -1.07 -4.55
CA VAL A 72 10.24 -2.36 -4.24
C VAL A 72 10.93 -3.48 -5.01
N THR A 73 11.05 -4.65 -4.39
CA THR A 73 11.52 -5.86 -5.05
C THR A 73 10.36 -6.83 -5.27
N PHE A 74 10.30 -7.42 -6.45
CA PHE A 74 9.40 -8.54 -6.73
C PHE A 74 10.22 -9.80 -7.00
N SER A 75 9.85 -10.88 -6.31
CA SER A 75 10.51 -12.17 -6.48
C SER A 75 9.63 -13.13 -7.28
N PHE A 76 10.21 -13.71 -8.34
CA PHE A 76 9.59 -14.73 -9.18
C PHE A 76 10.55 -15.92 -9.27
N GLY A 77 10.21 -17.00 -8.58
CA GLY A 77 11.15 -18.10 -8.38
C GLY A 77 12.42 -17.58 -7.68
N ASP A 78 13.57 -17.85 -8.26
CA ASP A 78 14.87 -17.41 -7.74
C ASP A 78 15.27 -15.99 -8.18
N ASN A 79 14.51 -15.37 -9.07
CA ASN A 79 14.82 -14.05 -9.60
C ASN A 79 14.13 -12.96 -8.77
N THR A 80 14.88 -11.93 -8.39
CA THR A 80 14.37 -10.74 -7.72
C THR A 80 14.63 -9.53 -8.60
N THR A 81 13.56 -8.81 -8.94
CA THR A 81 13.59 -7.64 -9.80
C THR A 81 13.43 -6.37 -8.96
N PRO A 82 14.44 -5.50 -8.91
CA PRO A 82 14.33 -4.19 -8.27
C PRO A 82 13.55 -3.22 -9.18
N ILE A 83 12.66 -2.44 -8.55
CA ILE A 83 11.81 -1.45 -9.21
C ILE A 83 11.84 -0.16 -8.42
N TYR A 84 11.97 0.98 -9.11
CA TYR A 84 11.77 2.31 -8.55
C TYR A 84 10.56 2.95 -9.18
N LEU A 85 9.72 3.57 -8.33
CA LEU A 85 8.52 4.29 -8.75
C LEU A 85 8.59 5.74 -8.24
N LYS A 86 8.06 6.67 -9.03
CA LYS A 86 7.83 8.07 -8.63
C LYS A 86 6.61 8.62 -9.34
N GLY A 87 5.52 8.80 -8.60
CA GLY A 87 4.24 9.15 -9.20
C GLY A 87 3.76 8.07 -10.16
N ASP A 88 3.52 8.44 -11.41
CA ASP A 88 3.10 7.57 -12.50
C ASP A 88 4.25 6.88 -13.25
N LYS A 89 5.50 7.27 -12.93
CA LYS A 89 6.70 6.74 -13.56
C LYS A 89 7.25 5.56 -12.78
N ALA A 90 7.81 4.61 -13.52
CA ALA A 90 8.51 3.48 -12.95
C ALA A 90 9.66 3.03 -13.85
N VAL A 91 10.68 2.47 -13.22
CA VAL A 91 11.79 1.78 -13.88
C VAL A 91 12.08 0.47 -13.16
N ALA A 92 12.38 -0.56 -13.93
CA ALA A 92 12.77 -1.87 -13.40
C ALA A 92 14.10 -2.30 -14.01
N GLU A 93 14.87 -3.09 -13.28
CA GLU A 93 16.09 -3.69 -13.81
C GLU A 93 15.77 -5.05 -14.43
N VAL A 94 15.94 -5.14 -15.75
CA VAL A 94 15.71 -6.37 -16.51
C VAL A 94 16.98 -6.67 -17.30
N ASP A 95 17.53 -7.86 -17.14
CA ASP A 95 18.76 -8.31 -17.81
C ASP A 95 19.94 -7.33 -17.64
N GLY A 96 20.07 -6.74 -16.44
CA GLY A 96 21.13 -5.78 -16.11
C GLY A 96 20.96 -4.39 -16.69
N ALA A 97 19.80 -4.08 -17.28
CA ALA A 97 19.47 -2.76 -17.82
C ALA A 97 18.20 -2.19 -17.16
N TRP A 98 18.23 -0.91 -16.84
CA TRP A 98 17.04 -0.20 -16.36
C TRP A 98 16.12 0.08 -17.54
N GLN A 99 14.87 -0.34 -17.42
CA GLN A 99 13.81 -0.13 -18.42
C GLN A 99 12.64 0.63 -17.79
N THR A 100 12.08 1.58 -18.53
CA THR A 100 10.85 2.26 -18.11
C THR A 100 9.65 1.33 -18.28
N ARG A 101 8.54 1.66 -17.63
CA ARG A 101 7.30 0.90 -17.80
C ARG A 101 6.86 0.86 -19.28
N GLU A 102 7.02 1.96 -20.01
CA GLU A 102 6.67 2.07 -21.42
C GLU A 102 7.54 1.16 -22.30
N GLU A 103 8.85 1.06 -22.00
CA GLU A 103 9.75 0.12 -22.66
C GLU A 103 9.31 -1.33 -22.38
N LEU A 104 8.98 -1.66 -21.13
CA LEU A 104 8.48 -2.99 -20.74
C LEU A 104 7.13 -3.34 -21.39
N ASP A 105 6.24 -2.36 -21.59
CA ASP A 105 4.94 -2.59 -22.27
C ASP A 105 5.12 -2.99 -23.73
N GLY A 106 6.19 -2.52 -24.37
CA GLY A 106 6.54 -2.85 -25.76
C GLY A 106 7.16 -4.24 -25.91
N ASP A 107 7.58 -4.88 -24.82
CA ASP A 107 8.17 -6.21 -24.86
C ASP A 107 7.12 -7.31 -25.01
N GLU A 108 7.55 -8.44 -25.58
CA GLU A 108 6.78 -9.68 -25.54
C GLU A 108 7.28 -10.55 -24.38
N GLY A 109 6.36 -11.11 -23.57
CA GLY A 109 6.71 -12.05 -22.50
C GLY A 109 6.96 -11.42 -21.13
N PRO A 110 8.10 -11.69 -20.43
CA PRO A 110 8.31 -11.31 -19.02
C PRO A 110 8.25 -9.82 -18.76
N GLY A 111 8.73 -8.97 -19.65
CA GLY A 111 8.69 -7.51 -19.52
C GLY A 111 7.27 -6.97 -19.46
N ARG A 112 6.39 -7.47 -20.34
CA ARG A 112 4.97 -7.09 -20.33
C ARG A 112 4.26 -7.50 -19.04
N PHE A 113 4.58 -8.67 -18.50
CA PHE A 113 4.04 -9.11 -17.20
C PHE A 113 4.53 -8.21 -16.06
N LEU A 114 5.80 -7.83 -16.07
CA LEU A 114 6.37 -6.90 -15.09
C LEU A 114 5.71 -5.51 -15.18
N SER A 115 5.49 -4.98 -16.40
CA SER A 115 4.75 -3.73 -16.60
C SER A 115 3.33 -3.81 -16.03
N PHE A 116 2.64 -4.94 -16.21
CA PHE A 116 1.33 -5.16 -15.59
C PHE A 116 1.39 -5.10 -14.06
N ILE A 117 2.40 -5.73 -13.44
CA ILE A 117 2.60 -5.69 -11.98
C ILE A 117 2.84 -4.25 -11.51
N ILE A 118 3.75 -3.53 -12.18
CA ILE A 118 4.07 -2.14 -11.87
C ILE A 118 2.83 -1.26 -11.93
N ARG A 119 2.02 -1.40 -12.95
CA ARG A 119 0.77 -0.63 -13.14
C ARG A 119 -0.24 -0.84 -12.01
N ASN A 120 -0.28 -2.04 -11.46
CA ASN A 120 -1.22 -2.43 -10.42
C ASN A 120 -0.64 -2.33 -9.00
N PHE A 121 0.64 -1.98 -8.87
CA PHE A 121 1.29 -1.85 -7.57
C PHE A 121 0.71 -0.69 -6.76
N LYS A 122 0.52 -0.92 -5.48
CA LYS A 122 0.14 0.09 -4.49
C LYS A 122 1.02 -0.03 -3.27
N ALA A 123 1.61 1.10 -2.88
CA ALA A 123 2.33 1.18 -1.61
C ALA A 123 1.34 1.01 -0.43
N PRO A 124 1.81 0.61 0.76
CA PRO A 124 0.95 0.26 1.90
C PRO A 124 -0.10 1.29 2.28
N VAL A 125 0.21 2.57 2.19
CA VAL A 125 -0.73 3.66 2.50
C VAL A 125 -1.91 3.64 1.53
N ALA A 126 -1.65 3.66 0.24
CA ALA A 126 -2.68 3.66 -0.80
C ALA A 126 -3.50 2.36 -0.78
N GLN A 127 -2.84 1.22 -0.50
CA GLN A 127 -3.52 -0.07 -0.37
C GLN A 127 -4.44 -0.10 0.85
N ALA A 128 -4.00 0.43 1.99
CA ALA A 128 -4.82 0.50 3.20
C ALA A 128 -6.05 1.41 3.02
N GLU A 129 -5.89 2.56 2.39
CA GLU A 129 -7.00 3.49 2.09
C GLU A 129 -8.03 2.84 1.16
N GLU A 130 -7.58 2.16 0.10
CA GLU A 130 -8.47 1.45 -0.82
C GLU A 130 -9.24 0.33 -0.13
N LEU A 131 -8.53 -0.54 0.63
CA LEU A 131 -9.16 -1.66 1.34
C LEU A 131 -10.11 -1.18 2.45
N ALA A 132 -9.76 -0.14 3.19
CA ALA A 132 -10.66 0.47 4.15
C ALA A 132 -11.89 1.10 3.47
N GLY A 133 -11.71 1.68 2.29
CA GLY A 133 -12.81 2.18 1.43
C GLY A 133 -13.76 1.07 0.99
N ALA A 134 -13.20 -0.10 0.65
CA ALA A 134 -13.93 -1.27 0.17
C ALA A 134 -14.54 -2.15 1.28
N ALA A 135 -14.19 -1.91 2.55
CA ALA A 135 -14.72 -2.64 3.70
C ALA A 135 -16.21 -2.34 3.91
N LYS A 136 -17.00 -3.36 4.31
CA LYS A 136 -18.42 -3.21 4.68
C LYS A 136 -18.54 -2.31 5.92
N GLU A 137 -18.22 -2.86 7.07
CA GLU A 137 -18.23 -2.15 8.34
C GLU A 137 -17.02 -2.60 9.18
N LEU A 138 -16.03 -1.73 9.30
CA LEU A 138 -14.88 -2.01 10.15
C LEU A 138 -15.29 -2.02 11.62
N LYS A 139 -14.91 -3.09 12.32
CA LYS A 139 -15.12 -3.24 13.77
C LYS A 139 -13.81 -3.55 14.45
N LYS A 140 -13.70 -3.14 15.69
CA LYS A 140 -12.55 -3.51 16.52
C LYS A 140 -12.58 -5.02 16.79
N ASP A 141 -11.45 -5.69 16.51
CA ASP A 141 -11.24 -7.13 16.70
C ASP A 141 -9.89 -7.33 17.41
N GLY A 142 -9.95 -7.41 18.74
CA GLY A 142 -8.75 -7.45 19.58
C GLY A 142 -7.90 -6.18 19.43
N ASP A 143 -6.69 -6.34 18.91
CA ASP A 143 -5.71 -5.29 18.63
C ASP A 143 -5.79 -4.73 17.18
N SER A 144 -6.75 -5.23 16.39
CA SER A 144 -6.97 -4.86 15.01
C SER A 144 -8.35 -4.25 14.75
N TYR A 145 -8.54 -3.73 13.54
CA TYR A 145 -9.84 -3.40 12.94
C TYR A 145 -10.09 -4.34 11.78
N ALA A 146 -11.20 -5.05 11.78
CA ALA A 146 -11.52 -6.09 10.80
C ALA A 146 -12.87 -5.86 10.14
N SER A 147 -13.00 -6.33 8.90
CA SER A 147 -14.25 -6.37 8.14
C SER A 147 -14.16 -7.34 6.98
N ASP A 148 -15.32 -7.80 6.51
CA ASP A 148 -15.43 -8.29 5.14
C ASP A 148 -15.38 -7.11 4.15
N LEU A 149 -14.94 -7.38 2.93
CA LEU A 149 -15.07 -6.45 1.82
C LEU A 149 -16.49 -6.52 1.23
N THR A 150 -16.94 -5.45 0.60
CA THR A 150 -18.12 -5.50 -0.27
C THR A 150 -17.82 -6.41 -1.48
N ASP A 151 -18.83 -6.90 -2.16
CA ASP A 151 -18.63 -7.76 -3.35
C ASP A 151 -17.89 -6.99 -4.45
N GLU A 152 -18.23 -5.72 -4.67
CA GLU A 152 -17.52 -4.82 -5.58
C GLU A 152 -16.09 -4.57 -5.11
N GLY A 153 -15.91 -4.37 -3.80
CA GLY A 153 -14.61 -4.16 -3.19
C GLY A 153 -13.70 -5.38 -3.33
N ALA A 154 -14.23 -6.57 -3.07
CA ALA A 154 -13.51 -7.82 -3.29
C ALA A 154 -13.17 -8.02 -4.77
N LYS A 155 -14.15 -7.80 -5.68
CA LYS A 155 -13.95 -7.89 -7.13
C LYS A 155 -12.84 -6.96 -7.62
N ALA A 156 -12.79 -5.73 -7.14
CA ALA A 156 -11.79 -4.74 -7.52
C ALA A 156 -10.34 -5.14 -7.15
N GLN A 157 -10.16 -6.09 -6.22
CA GLN A 157 -8.83 -6.60 -5.86
C GLN A 157 -8.31 -7.67 -6.84
N PHE A 158 -9.17 -8.20 -7.73
CA PHE A 158 -8.74 -9.07 -8.82
C PHE A 158 -8.39 -8.19 -10.02
N ARG A 159 -7.11 -8.07 -10.31
CA ARG A 159 -6.60 -7.15 -11.34
C ARG A 159 -6.57 -7.75 -12.75
N TRP A 160 -7.00 -9.01 -12.91
CA TRP A 160 -6.93 -9.77 -14.16
C TRP A 160 -8.08 -10.79 -14.26
N GLY A 161 -8.49 -11.09 -15.48
CA GLY A 161 -9.54 -12.06 -15.77
C GLY A 161 -10.96 -11.61 -15.35
N ASN A 162 -11.93 -12.44 -15.67
CA ASN A 162 -13.29 -12.29 -15.19
C ASN A 162 -13.44 -13.08 -13.88
N VAL A 163 -13.78 -12.39 -12.79
CA VAL A 163 -13.93 -13.05 -11.49
C VAL A 163 -15.41 -13.35 -11.21
N THR A 164 -15.64 -14.57 -10.72
CA THR A 164 -16.94 -15.03 -10.21
C THR A 164 -16.81 -15.36 -8.72
N ASN A 165 -17.88 -15.12 -7.96
CA ASN A 165 -17.94 -15.33 -6.51
C ASN A 165 -16.79 -14.67 -5.72
N PRO A 166 -16.41 -13.42 -6.01
CA PRO A 166 -15.35 -12.74 -5.28
C PRO A 166 -15.76 -12.54 -3.82
N LYS A 167 -14.89 -12.93 -2.90
CA LYS A 167 -15.02 -12.63 -1.47
C LYS A 167 -13.70 -12.10 -0.95
N GLY A 168 -13.78 -11.27 0.06
CA GLY A 168 -12.58 -10.76 0.72
C GLY A 168 -12.84 -10.33 2.15
N SER A 169 -11.79 -10.34 2.94
CA SER A 169 -11.77 -9.77 4.28
C SER A 169 -10.49 -8.99 4.50
N VAL A 170 -10.51 -8.06 5.44
CA VAL A 170 -9.35 -7.20 5.73
C VAL A 170 -9.20 -7.01 7.24
N LYS A 171 -7.94 -6.91 7.69
CA LYS A 171 -7.57 -6.51 9.05
C LYS A 171 -6.48 -5.44 9.00
N PHE A 172 -6.60 -4.46 9.88
CA PHE A 172 -5.63 -3.37 10.04
C PHE A 172 -5.17 -3.27 11.48
N TRP A 173 -3.87 -3.19 11.70
CA TRP A 173 -3.27 -2.92 13.01
C TRP A 173 -2.75 -1.50 13.02
N VAL A 174 -3.23 -0.73 13.98
CA VAL A 174 -2.83 0.64 14.21
C VAL A 174 -2.02 0.70 15.50
N LYS A 175 -0.78 1.17 15.42
CA LYS A 175 0.10 1.36 16.57
C LYS A 175 0.57 2.81 16.62
N ASP A 176 0.47 3.45 17.77
CA ASP A 176 0.84 4.86 17.98
C ASP A 176 0.15 5.82 16.99
N GLY A 177 -1.08 5.46 16.60
CA GLY A 177 -1.89 6.18 15.64
C GLY A 177 -1.42 6.09 14.20
N GLN A 178 -0.55 5.13 13.86
CA GLN A 178 -0.05 4.88 12.51
C GLN A 178 -0.37 3.45 12.08
N LEU A 179 -0.52 3.23 10.77
CA LEU A 179 -0.64 1.89 10.21
C LEU A 179 0.66 1.12 10.46
N ALA A 180 0.55 0.00 11.16
CA ALA A 180 1.68 -0.88 11.44
C ALA A 180 1.65 -2.17 10.60
N LYS A 181 0.44 -2.67 10.31
CA LYS A 181 0.25 -3.89 9.52
C LYS A 181 -1.12 -3.86 8.88
N LEU A 182 -1.22 -4.45 7.70
CA LEU A 182 -2.51 -4.81 7.11
C LEU A 182 -2.46 -6.26 6.61
N GLN A 183 -3.60 -6.92 6.63
CA GLN A 183 -3.78 -8.26 6.09
C GLN A 183 -5.09 -8.30 5.32
N PHE A 184 -5.10 -8.94 4.16
CA PHE A 184 -6.33 -9.16 3.42
C PHE A 184 -6.34 -10.53 2.76
N LYS A 185 -7.47 -11.19 2.88
CA LYS A 185 -7.74 -12.47 2.25
C LYS A 185 -8.68 -12.26 1.06
N LEU A 186 -8.41 -12.93 -0.05
CA LEU A 186 -9.24 -12.93 -1.25
C LEU A 186 -9.49 -14.35 -1.70
N THR A 187 -10.75 -14.66 -1.99
CA THR A 187 -11.16 -15.92 -2.62
C THR A 187 -12.09 -15.63 -3.79
N GLY A 188 -12.06 -16.49 -4.79
CA GLY A 188 -12.94 -16.40 -5.98
C GLY A 188 -12.46 -17.33 -7.08
N LYS A 189 -13.18 -17.33 -8.18
CA LYS A 189 -12.79 -18.06 -9.39
C LYS A 189 -12.56 -17.06 -10.50
N VAL A 190 -11.44 -17.19 -11.19
CA VAL A 190 -11.05 -16.29 -12.27
C VAL A 190 -11.02 -17.07 -13.56
N ASP A 191 -11.79 -16.63 -14.54
CA ASP A 191 -11.66 -17.10 -15.92
C ASP A 191 -10.51 -16.33 -16.58
N PHE A 192 -9.51 -17.08 -17.00
CA PHE A 192 -8.40 -16.56 -17.78
C PHE A 192 -8.24 -17.37 -19.06
N ASN A 193 -8.63 -16.77 -20.20
CA ASN A 193 -8.59 -17.41 -21.52
C ASN A 193 -9.37 -18.75 -21.57
N GLY A 194 -10.53 -18.82 -20.93
CA GLY A 194 -11.37 -20.02 -20.89
C GLY A 194 -10.94 -21.07 -19.87
N ASN A 195 -9.92 -20.79 -19.06
CA ASN A 195 -9.50 -21.63 -17.95
C ASN A 195 -9.97 -21.02 -16.62
N GLU A 196 -10.76 -21.76 -15.88
CA GLU A 196 -11.19 -21.37 -14.54
C GLU A 196 -10.07 -21.69 -13.52
N ILE A 197 -9.63 -20.67 -12.79
CA ILE A 197 -8.58 -20.76 -11.77
C ILE A 197 -9.18 -20.39 -10.42
N ASP A 198 -9.09 -21.29 -9.44
CA ASP A 198 -9.44 -20.99 -8.06
C ASP A 198 -8.36 -20.08 -7.44
N VAL A 199 -8.82 -18.96 -6.89
CA VAL A 199 -7.95 -18.03 -6.14
C VAL A 199 -8.31 -18.12 -4.66
N ASP A 200 -7.33 -18.46 -3.85
CA ASP A 200 -7.34 -18.32 -2.38
C ASP A 200 -5.98 -17.78 -1.97
N ARG A 201 -5.94 -16.53 -1.53
CA ARG A 201 -4.70 -15.89 -1.11
C ARG A 201 -4.91 -15.05 0.14
N ASP A 202 -3.94 -15.13 1.05
CA ASP A 202 -3.85 -14.32 2.25
C ASP A 202 -2.57 -13.48 2.18
N THR A 203 -2.72 -12.17 2.08
CA THR A 203 -1.61 -11.24 1.95
C THR A 203 -1.46 -10.41 3.20
N THR A 204 -0.26 -10.42 3.76
CA THR A 204 0.13 -9.61 4.92
C THR A 204 1.18 -8.59 4.48
N VAL A 205 0.99 -7.34 4.87
CA VAL A 205 1.96 -6.24 4.71
C VAL A 205 2.33 -5.72 6.09
N GLU A 206 3.61 -5.81 6.44
CA GLU A 206 4.15 -5.33 7.71
C GLU A 206 5.01 -4.09 7.47
N VAL A 207 4.67 -2.99 8.14
CA VAL A 207 5.42 -1.73 8.09
C VAL A 207 6.57 -1.78 9.10
N LYS A 208 7.74 -1.29 8.69
CA LYS A 208 8.97 -1.32 9.48
C LYS A 208 9.77 -0.02 9.29
N ASP A 209 10.75 0.19 10.13
CA ASP A 209 11.80 1.21 10.01
C ASP A 209 11.27 2.62 9.70
N VAL A 210 10.16 3.00 10.33
CA VAL A 210 9.54 4.31 10.13
C VAL A 210 10.48 5.43 10.58
N GLY A 211 10.85 6.30 9.65
CA GLY A 211 11.74 7.45 9.89
C GLY A 211 13.23 7.12 9.84
N THR A 212 13.63 5.87 9.66
CA THR A 212 15.03 5.44 9.78
C THR A 212 15.61 4.79 8.54
N THR A 213 14.77 4.45 7.55
CA THR A 213 15.21 3.81 6.31
C THR A 213 15.75 4.82 5.30
N LYS A 214 16.48 4.34 4.27
CA LYS A 214 17.01 5.15 3.18
C LYS A 214 16.75 4.46 1.86
N ILE A 215 16.57 5.25 0.79
CA ILE A 215 16.50 4.78 -0.58
C ILE A 215 17.71 5.34 -1.32
N GLU A 216 18.49 4.46 -1.88
CA GLU A 216 19.57 4.81 -2.79
C GLU A 216 19.16 4.41 -4.21
N VAL A 217 19.01 5.40 -5.08
CA VAL A 217 18.58 5.17 -6.47
C VAL A 217 19.82 5.19 -7.35
N PRO A 218 20.14 4.10 -8.08
CA PRO A 218 21.22 4.11 -9.05
C PRO A 218 21.08 5.24 -10.06
N GLU A 219 22.18 5.87 -10.46
CA GLU A 219 22.16 7.02 -11.37
C GLU A 219 21.46 6.68 -12.71
N ALA A 220 21.67 5.48 -13.22
CA ALA A 220 21.05 5.00 -14.45
C ALA A 220 19.52 4.88 -14.32
N ALA A 221 19.04 4.38 -13.16
CA ALA A 221 17.61 4.33 -12.84
C ALA A 221 17.02 5.75 -12.67
N MET A 222 17.71 6.64 -11.96
CA MET A 222 17.28 8.01 -11.73
C MET A 222 17.11 8.79 -13.03
N LYS A 223 18.03 8.66 -13.98
CA LYS A 223 17.95 9.30 -15.31
C LYS A 223 16.70 8.92 -16.10
N LYS A 224 16.24 7.68 -15.96
CA LYS A 224 15.02 7.20 -16.61
C LYS A 224 13.76 7.56 -15.81
N LEU A 225 13.82 7.50 -14.47
CA LEU A 225 12.72 7.80 -13.59
C LEU A 225 12.36 9.30 -13.59
N VAL A 226 13.38 10.17 -13.66
CA VAL A 226 13.23 11.63 -13.70
C VAL A 226 14.06 12.17 -14.86
N PRO A 227 13.59 12.00 -16.09
CA PRO A 227 14.33 12.51 -17.25
C PRO A 227 14.49 14.03 -17.13
N PRO A 228 15.62 14.58 -17.60
CA PRO A 228 15.84 16.02 -17.60
C PRO A 228 14.72 16.73 -18.38
N PRO A 229 14.36 17.96 -18.02
CA PRO A 229 13.37 18.73 -18.74
C PRO A 229 13.74 18.83 -20.22
N LYS A 230 12.75 18.55 -21.08
CA LYS A 230 12.95 18.63 -22.53
C LYS A 230 13.43 20.06 -22.88
N PRO A 231 14.52 20.24 -23.65
CA PRO A 231 14.92 21.58 -24.07
C PRO A 231 13.72 22.33 -24.66
N ALA A 232 13.54 23.58 -24.26
CA ALA A 232 12.49 24.42 -24.84
C ALA A 232 12.68 24.44 -26.37
N ALA A 233 11.63 24.10 -27.10
CA ALA A 233 11.63 24.20 -28.55
C ALA A 233 11.97 25.65 -28.94
N LYS A 234 13.04 25.85 -29.70
CA LYS A 234 13.43 27.15 -30.23
C LYS A 234 12.49 27.54 -31.35
#